data_60c28169de5b35e4f88285fe8a27af5c
#
_entry.id   60c28169de5b35e4f88285fe8a27af5c
#
_cell.length_a   1.000
_cell.length_b   1.000
_cell.length_c   1.000
_cell.angle_alpha   90.00
_cell.angle_beta   90.00
_cell.angle_gamma   90.00
#
_symmetry.space_group_name_H-M   'P 1'
#
loop_
_entity.id
_entity.type
_entity.pdbx_description
1 polymer ?
#
loop_
_entity_poly.entity_id
_entity_poly.type
_entity_poly.pdbx_seq_one_letter_code
_entity_poly.pdbx_strand_id
1 'polypeptide(L)'
;MSAIGLGLDTTFDDTSVAILRGKREILSNLTLSQYKEHEEFGGVVPERASRKHLEVIHHIIAGALKEADLDFSGIDYIAVSNYPGLLGSLLVGLTVAKSLAYTLQCPLIGVNHVEAHPYANVLEHGEMQFPILHLVVAGGHTLLIHARGHFDYKIIGRSVDDAAGECVDKVAKMFGHSMPGGPVVDRAAMEFPGDEYDFPRPMLHKKAHNFSFSGLKTAMLRFKEKSQSTSSSSFDSLDLLQEEGPVLASFFQSVIDVLIHKTFNAAEAYGLNNISVSGGLAASRKLRLAFEAESARKGVNLFYPPPNLCTDNAAMVTCLAAHRYEAELFDDLTLDAFANLN
;
A
#
# COMPACT_ATOMS: atom_id res chain seq x y z
N MET A 1 5.91 18.44 -25.88
CA MET A 1 5.87 17.00 -25.60
C MET A 1 5.64 16.86 -24.10
N SER A 2 4.95 15.81 -23.66
CA SER A 2 4.78 15.57 -22.22
C SER A 2 6.12 15.13 -21.62
N ALA A 3 6.46 15.63 -20.44
CA ALA A 3 7.71 15.29 -19.76
C ALA A 3 7.79 13.79 -19.42
N ILE A 4 9.00 13.22 -19.43
CA ILE A 4 9.27 11.82 -19.09
C ILE A 4 10.00 11.78 -17.75
N GLY A 5 9.37 11.14 -16.76
CA GLY A 5 9.93 10.96 -15.43
C GLY A 5 10.40 9.54 -15.17
N LEU A 6 11.54 9.41 -14.48
CA LEU A 6 12.01 8.14 -13.92
C LEU A 6 11.84 8.19 -12.42
N GLY A 7 11.03 7.27 -11.88
CA GLY A 7 10.74 7.16 -10.45
C GLY A 7 11.37 5.92 -9.82
N LEU A 8 11.80 6.10 -8.57
CA LEU A 8 12.42 5.07 -7.74
C LEU A 8 11.62 4.89 -6.44
N ASP A 9 11.35 3.65 -6.07
CA ASP A 9 10.81 3.30 -4.77
C ASP A 9 11.61 2.16 -4.13
N THR A 10 12.18 2.44 -2.97
CA THR A 10 12.97 1.48 -2.16
C THR A 10 12.59 1.60 -0.70
N THR A 11 11.32 1.83 -0.39
CA THR A 11 10.87 2.19 0.97
C THR A 11 10.97 1.06 1.98
N PHE A 12 10.67 -0.18 1.56
CA PHE A 12 10.66 -1.36 2.45
C PHE A 12 11.50 -2.51 1.87
N ASP A 13 10.88 -3.52 1.27
CA ASP A 13 11.52 -4.72 0.73
C ASP A 13 11.31 -4.90 -0.77
N ASP A 14 10.64 -3.96 -1.42
CA ASP A 14 10.48 -3.94 -2.86
C ASP A 14 11.39 -2.89 -3.50
N THR A 15 12.17 -3.29 -4.52
CA THR A 15 12.92 -2.36 -5.37
C THR A 15 12.10 -2.10 -6.62
N SER A 16 11.55 -0.91 -6.76
CA SER A 16 10.72 -0.56 -7.91
C SER A 16 11.28 0.63 -8.68
N VAL A 17 11.21 0.55 -10.02
CA VAL A 17 11.56 1.62 -10.95
C VAL A 17 10.48 1.72 -12.01
N ALA A 18 10.01 2.94 -12.26
CA ALA A 18 9.05 3.19 -13.32
C ALA A 18 9.45 4.39 -14.18
N ILE A 19 9.07 4.33 -15.45
CA ILE A 19 9.20 5.45 -16.40
C ILE A 19 7.82 5.79 -16.91
N LEU A 20 7.41 7.05 -16.70
CA LEU A 20 6.14 7.57 -17.16
C LEU A 20 6.34 8.72 -18.15
N ARG A 21 5.49 8.77 -19.18
CA ARG A 21 5.32 9.95 -20.02
C ARG A 21 4.10 10.74 -19.55
N GLY A 22 4.30 12.00 -19.19
CA GLY A 22 3.29 12.82 -18.53
C GLY A 22 2.89 12.22 -17.19
N LYS A 23 1.60 12.27 -16.85
CA LYS A 23 1.10 11.83 -15.53
C LYS A 23 0.63 10.37 -15.50
N ARG A 24 0.41 9.73 -16.66
CA ARG A 24 -0.37 8.48 -16.71
C ARG A 24 0.19 7.40 -17.62
N GLU A 25 0.90 7.76 -18.67
CA GLU A 25 1.38 6.78 -19.63
C GLU A 25 2.59 6.04 -19.05
N ILE A 26 2.34 4.82 -18.56
CA ILE A 26 3.40 3.94 -18.02
C ILE A 26 4.17 3.36 -19.21
N LEU A 27 5.43 3.77 -19.38
CA LEU A 27 6.34 3.20 -20.38
C LEU A 27 7.03 1.95 -19.84
N SER A 28 7.32 1.94 -18.54
CA SER A 28 7.80 0.74 -17.82
C SER A 28 7.47 0.87 -16.33
N ASN A 29 7.26 -0.28 -15.67
CA ASN A 29 7.09 -0.35 -14.21
C ASN A 29 7.57 -1.72 -13.72
N LEU A 30 8.80 -1.78 -13.26
CA LEU A 30 9.48 -3.00 -12.83
C LEU A 30 9.63 -3.00 -11.31
N THR A 31 9.21 -4.09 -10.69
CA THR A 31 9.36 -4.29 -9.25
C THR A 31 10.03 -5.65 -8.99
N LEU A 32 11.07 -5.65 -8.17
CA LEU A 32 11.71 -6.84 -7.64
C LEU A 32 11.45 -6.92 -6.14
N SER A 33 10.65 -7.89 -5.74
CA SER A 33 10.34 -8.13 -4.34
C SER A 33 11.40 -9.01 -3.68
N GLN A 34 11.78 -8.64 -2.47
CA GLN A 34 12.69 -9.39 -1.60
C GLN A 34 11.95 -10.33 -0.64
N TYR A 35 10.68 -10.54 -0.90
CA TYR A 35 9.79 -11.32 -0.03
C TYR A 35 10.42 -12.65 0.40
N LYS A 36 10.94 -13.44 -0.57
CA LYS A 36 11.55 -14.75 -0.31
C LYS A 36 12.78 -14.69 0.59
N GLU A 37 13.57 -13.61 0.48
CA GLU A 37 14.76 -13.37 1.29
C GLU A 37 14.43 -13.07 2.76
N HIS A 38 13.21 -12.60 3.03
CA HIS A 38 12.75 -12.23 4.37
C HIS A 38 11.83 -13.28 5.02
N GLU A 39 11.34 -14.25 4.26
CA GLU A 39 10.37 -15.26 4.72
C GLU A 39 10.89 -16.06 5.94
N GLU A 40 12.15 -16.48 5.92
CA GLU A 40 12.79 -17.23 7.01
C GLU A 40 12.86 -16.46 8.35
N PHE A 41 12.88 -15.10 8.28
CA PHE A 41 12.92 -14.21 9.46
C PHE A 41 11.52 -13.83 9.92
N GLY A 42 10.51 -14.12 9.10
CA GLY A 42 9.11 -13.83 9.37
C GLY A 42 8.75 -12.33 9.36
N GLY A 43 9.52 -11.55 8.65
CA GLY A 43 9.33 -10.11 8.44
C GLY A 43 10.59 -9.47 7.89
N VAL A 44 10.48 -8.24 7.42
CA VAL A 44 11.58 -7.52 6.77
C VAL A 44 12.73 -7.28 7.76
N VAL A 45 13.95 -7.68 7.37
CA VAL A 45 15.20 -7.40 8.10
C VAL A 45 15.86 -6.17 7.46
N PRO A 46 15.85 -4.98 8.12
CA PRO A 46 16.19 -3.70 7.50
C PRO A 46 17.58 -3.67 6.84
N GLU A 47 18.59 -4.25 7.48
CA GLU A 47 19.94 -4.29 6.95
C GLU A 47 20.04 -5.15 5.68
N ARG A 48 19.35 -6.28 5.64
CA ARG A 48 19.31 -7.14 4.45
C ARG A 48 18.59 -6.45 3.31
N ALA A 49 17.45 -5.80 3.60
CA ALA A 49 16.70 -5.05 2.60
C ALA A 49 17.57 -3.99 1.94
N SER A 50 18.27 -3.17 2.73
CA SER A 50 19.15 -2.12 2.22
C SER A 50 20.25 -2.66 1.33
N ARG A 51 20.90 -3.76 1.71
CA ARG A 51 21.94 -4.41 0.90
C ARG A 51 21.40 -4.94 -0.42
N LYS A 52 20.20 -5.54 -0.37
CA LYS A 52 19.58 -6.09 -1.58
C LYS A 52 19.18 -5.00 -2.56
N HIS A 53 18.61 -3.89 -2.06
CA HIS A 53 18.34 -2.72 -2.93
C HIS A 53 19.61 -2.27 -3.65
N LEU A 54 20.73 -2.14 -2.94
CA LEU A 54 22.01 -1.71 -3.52
C LEU A 54 22.50 -2.68 -4.60
N GLU A 55 22.30 -3.99 -4.39
CA GLU A 55 22.71 -5.02 -5.37
C GLU A 55 21.90 -4.96 -6.67
N VAL A 56 20.60 -4.63 -6.59
CA VAL A 56 19.69 -4.84 -7.74
C VAL A 56 19.25 -3.57 -8.44
N ILE A 57 19.28 -2.41 -7.79
CA ILE A 57 18.66 -1.16 -8.28
C ILE A 57 19.14 -0.77 -9.67
N HIS A 58 20.44 -0.91 -9.94
CA HIS A 58 21.02 -0.56 -11.24
C HIS A 58 20.54 -1.50 -12.35
N HIS A 59 20.28 -2.77 -12.04
CA HIS A 59 19.73 -3.72 -13.02
C HIS A 59 18.27 -3.41 -13.32
N ILE A 60 17.49 -3.01 -12.30
CA ILE A 60 16.08 -2.63 -12.48
C ILE A 60 15.97 -1.34 -13.30
N ILE A 61 16.84 -0.33 -13.05
CA ILE A 61 16.89 0.90 -13.84
C ILE A 61 17.22 0.57 -15.31
N ALA A 62 18.25 -0.23 -15.55
CA ALA A 62 18.62 -0.62 -16.91
C ALA A 62 17.49 -1.40 -17.62
N GLY A 63 16.79 -2.27 -16.88
CA GLY A 63 15.62 -3.00 -17.37
C GLY A 63 14.48 -2.05 -17.73
N ALA A 64 14.16 -1.07 -16.87
CA ALA A 64 13.11 -0.10 -17.09
C ALA A 64 13.38 0.79 -18.32
N LEU A 65 14.60 1.27 -18.48
CA LEU A 65 15.00 2.03 -19.68
C LEU A 65 14.86 1.20 -20.96
N LYS A 66 15.31 -0.05 -20.92
CA LYS A 66 15.20 -0.98 -22.05
C LYS A 66 13.75 -1.26 -22.43
N GLU A 67 12.86 -1.49 -21.43
CA GLU A 67 11.43 -1.74 -21.68
C GLU A 67 10.73 -0.51 -22.24
N ALA A 68 11.13 0.69 -21.80
CA ALA A 68 10.62 1.96 -22.29
C ALA A 68 11.19 2.38 -23.66
N ASP A 69 12.16 1.64 -24.22
CA ASP A 69 12.93 1.99 -25.42
C ASP A 69 13.55 3.40 -25.32
N LEU A 70 14.15 3.69 -24.18
CA LEU A 70 14.78 4.98 -23.86
C LEU A 70 16.19 4.79 -23.32
N ASP A 71 16.96 5.86 -23.41
CA ASP A 71 18.19 6.06 -22.67
C ASP A 71 18.04 7.22 -21.66
N PHE A 72 19.06 7.49 -20.87
CA PHE A 72 19.02 8.55 -19.87
C PHE A 72 18.82 9.96 -20.45
N SER A 73 19.16 10.21 -21.72
CA SER A 73 18.97 11.52 -22.35
C SER A 73 17.51 11.85 -22.60
N GLY A 74 16.63 10.85 -22.57
CA GLY A 74 15.19 11.02 -22.71
C GLY A 74 14.46 11.28 -21.39
N ILE A 75 15.17 11.38 -20.25
CA ILE A 75 14.55 11.58 -18.93
C ILE A 75 14.58 13.07 -18.55
N ASP A 76 13.42 13.65 -18.28
CA ASP A 76 13.26 15.06 -17.95
C ASP A 76 13.35 15.35 -16.44
N TYR A 77 13.03 14.38 -15.56
CA TYR A 77 13.17 14.51 -14.10
C TYR A 77 13.31 13.16 -13.41
N ILE A 78 13.90 13.19 -12.21
CA ILE A 78 14.04 12.02 -11.34
C ILE A 78 13.12 12.17 -10.12
N ALA A 79 12.30 11.16 -9.86
CA ALA A 79 11.46 11.05 -8.68
C ALA A 79 11.96 9.95 -7.73
N VAL A 80 11.78 10.14 -6.42
CA VAL A 80 12.16 9.12 -5.44
C VAL A 80 11.30 9.20 -4.19
N SER A 81 10.86 8.05 -3.68
CA SER A 81 10.29 8.00 -2.33
C SER A 81 11.37 8.27 -1.30
N ASN A 82 11.22 9.34 -0.52
CA ASN A 82 12.20 9.73 0.49
C ASN A 82 11.66 9.58 1.93
N TYR A 83 10.36 9.32 2.11
CA TYR A 83 9.71 8.99 3.38
C TYR A 83 8.27 8.48 3.16
N PRO A 84 7.64 7.84 4.17
CA PRO A 84 8.28 7.09 5.25
C PRO A 84 8.81 5.74 4.75
N GLY A 85 9.69 5.10 5.55
CA GLY A 85 10.19 3.77 5.20
C GLY A 85 11.39 3.36 6.06
N LEU A 86 12.00 2.24 5.71
CA LEU A 86 13.25 1.79 6.35
C LEU A 86 14.38 2.73 5.93
N LEU A 87 14.97 3.44 6.89
CA LEU A 87 15.95 4.50 6.59
C LEU A 87 17.08 4.04 5.67
N GLY A 88 17.65 2.86 5.92
CA GLY A 88 18.72 2.31 5.07
C GLY A 88 18.26 2.02 3.65
N SER A 89 17.04 1.52 3.46
CA SER A 89 16.43 1.26 2.15
C SER A 89 16.16 2.57 1.39
N LEU A 90 15.55 3.55 2.07
CA LEU A 90 15.30 4.89 1.52
C LEU A 90 16.60 5.57 1.05
N LEU A 91 17.69 5.47 1.84
CA LEU A 91 18.99 6.07 1.50
C LEU A 91 19.59 5.49 0.22
N VAL A 92 19.34 4.23 -0.12
CA VAL A 92 19.81 3.63 -1.39
C VAL A 92 19.13 4.33 -2.57
N GLY A 93 17.78 4.34 -2.60
CA GLY A 93 17.03 4.99 -3.68
C GLY A 93 17.34 6.48 -3.79
N LEU A 94 17.37 7.18 -2.66
CA LEU A 94 17.65 8.62 -2.61
C LEU A 94 19.06 8.94 -3.13
N THR A 95 20.08 8.15 -2.77
CA THR A 95 21.45 8.37 -3.25
C THR A 95 21.54 8.16 -4.77
N VAL A 96 20.89 7.14 -5.28
CA VAL A 96 20.83 6.87 -6.73
C VAL A 96 20.08 8.01 -7.43
N ALA A 97 18.94 8.44 -6.92
CA ALA A 97 18.16 9.53 -7.50
C ALA A 97 18.95 10.84 -7.57
N LYS A 98 19.62 11.22 -6.48
CA LYS A 98 20.50 12.40 -6.45
C LYS A 98 21.64 12.31 -7.45
N SER A 99 22.26 11.14 -7.56
CA SER A 99 23.38 10.92 -8.50
C SER A 99 22.91 11.05 -9.95
N LEU A 100 21.72 10.49 -10.26
CA LEU A 100 21.13 10.60 -11.60
C LEU A 100 20.73 12.05 -11.89
N ALA A 101 19.98 12.71 -10.99
CA ALA A 101 19.56 14.10 -11.19
C ALA A 101 20.77 15.05 -11.38
N TYR A 102 21.84 14.86 -10.60
CA TYR A 102 23.06 15.64 -10.73
C TYR A 102 23.75 15.39 -12.07
N THR A 103 23.87 14.12 -12.49
CA THR A 103 24.56 13.75 -13.74
C THR A 103 23.78 14.19 -14.96
N LEU A 104 22.46 14.05 -14.94
CA LEU A 104 21.57 14.40 -16.05
C LEU A 104 21.22 15.90 -16.07
N GLN A 105 21.57 16.65 -15.02
CA GLN A 105 21.24 18.07 -14.85
C GLN A 105 19.73 18.30 -14.99
N CYS A 106 18.92 17.41 -14.40
CA CYS A 106 17.46 17.49 -14.41
C CYS A 106 16.90 17.63 -12.97
N PRO A 107 15.66 18.10 -12.81
CA PRO A 107 15.02 18.23 -11.51
C PRO A 107 14.97 16.93 -10.72
N LEU A 108 15.16 17.04 -9.38
CA LEU A 108 14.94 15.99 -8.40
C LEU A 108 13.61 16.26 -7.68
N ILE A 109 12.82 15.23 -7.46
CA ILE A 109 11.52 15.33 -6.79
C ILE A 109 11.40 14.22 -5.74
N GLY A 110 11.43 14.62 -4.46
CA GLY A 110 11.13 13.75 -3.34
C GLY A 110 9.61 13.53 -3.20
N VAL A 111 9.22 12.32 -2.86
CA VAL A 111 7.81 11.92 -2.77
C VAL A 111 7.56 11.20 -1.45
N ASN A 112 6.46 11.56 -0.80
CA ASN A 112 5.93 10.76 0.29
C ASN A 112 5.30 9.48 -0.27
N HIS A 113 5.89 8.34 0.06
CA HIS A 113 5.44 7.03 -0.41
C HIS A 113 3.95 6.76 -0.10
N VAL A 114 3.49 7.13 1.10
CA VAL A 114 2.09 6.88 1.50
C VAL A 114 1.12 7.77 0.72
N GLU A 115 1.52 9.01 0.42
CA GLU A 115 0.75 9.94 -0.41
C GLU A 115 0.76 9.55 -1.89
N ALA A 116 1.72 8.74 -2.33
CA ALA A 116 1.76 8.21 -3.68
C ALA A 116 0.67 7.14 -3.93
N HIS A 117 0.27 6.36 -2.93
CA HIS A 117 -0.73 5.30 -3.11
C HIS A 117 -2.04 5.77 -3.77
N PRO A 118 -2.68 6.90 -3.38
CA PRO A 118 -3.84 7.44 -4.10
C PRO A 118 -3.62 7.66 -5.59
N TYR A 119 -2.38 7.97 -6.01
CA TYR A 119 -2.05 8.24 -7.41
C TYR A 119 -2.05 7.01 -8.31
N ALA A 120 -2.05 5.80 -7.74
CA ALA A 120 -2.37 4.59 -8.48
C ALA A 120 -3.80 4.65 -9.10
N ASN A 121 -4.74 5.36 -8.45
CA ASN A 121 -6.06 5.63 -9.02
C ASN A 121 -6.02 6.64 -10.19
N VAL A 122 -5.09 7.61 -10.15
CA VAL A 122 -4.89 8.56 -11.27
C VAL A 122 -4.40 7.83 -12.51
N LEU A 123 -3.49 6.87 -12.34
CA LEU A 123 -2.99 6.04 -13.45
C LEU A 123 -4.12 5.31 -14.17
N GLU A 124 -5.12 4.80 -13.45
CA GLU A 124 -6.26 4.07 -14.01
C GLU A 124 -7.36 5.00 -14.49
N HIS A 125 -7.87 5.88 -13.62
CA HIS A 125 -9.11 6.62 -13.85
C HIS A 125 -8.89 8.04 -14.42
N GLY A 126 -7.66 8.54 -14.42
CA GLY A 126 -7.34 9.92 -14.78
C GLY A 126 -7.38 10.88 -13.59
N GLU A 127 -7.51 12.16 -13.89
CA GLU A 127 -7.45 13.21 -12.86
C GLU A 127 -8.50 13.03 -11.76
N MET A 128 -8.08 13.19 -10.52
CA MET A 128 -8.97 13.10 -9.36
C MET A 128 -9.96 14.25 -9.31
N GLN A 129 -11.20 13.95 -8.99
CA GLN A 129 -12.21 14.96 -8.72
C GLN A 129 -12.20 15.32 -7.23
N PHE A 130 -11.65 16.48 -6.93
CA PHE A 130 -11.64 17.01 -5.56
C PHE A 130 -12.96 17.75 -5.21
N PRO A 131 -13.38 17.77 -3.92
CA PRO A 131 -12.75 17.09 -2.80
C PRO A 131 -12.98 15.58 -2.81
N ILE A 132 -12.02 14.82 -2.28
CA ILE A 132 -12.06 13.35 -2.25
C ILE A 132 -11.53 12.82 -0.91
N LEU A 133 -12.07 11.69 -0.47
CA LEU A 133 -11.54 10.93 0.66
C LEU A 133 -10.71 9.76 0.14
N HIS A 134 -9.44 9.71 0.52
CA HIS A 134 -8.59 8.55 0.25
C HIS A 134 -8.53 7.65 1.48
N LEU A 135 -8.80 6.36 1.30
CA LEU A 135 -8.45 5.31 2.23
C LEU A 135 -7.18 4.62 1.71
N VAL A 136 -6.08 4.77 2.43
CA VAL A 136 -4.83 4.06 2.16
C VAL A 136 -4.74 2.87 3.11
N VAL A 137 -4.70 1.65 2.57
CA VAL A 137 -4.62 0.37 3.30
C VAL A 137 -3.42 -0.44 2.81
N ALA A 138 -2.23 0.09 3.05
CA ALA A 138 -0.94 -0.53 2.75
C ALA A 138 -0.46 -1.42 3.91
N GLY A 139 0.61 -2.19 3.69
CA GLY A 139 1.17 -3.11 4.70
C GLY A 139 1.34 -2.46 6.07
N GLY A 140 2.14 -1.37 6.14
CA GLY A 140 2.44 -0.66 7.39
C GLY A 140 1.54 0.54 7.71
N HIS A 141 0.57 0.88 6.84
CA HIS A 141 -0.22 2.11 7.00
C HIS A 141 -1.71 1.88 6.76
N THR A 142 -2.54 2.46 7.64
CA THR A 142 -3.98 2.60 7.43
C THR A 142 -4.38 4.03 7.74
N LEU A 143 -4.72 4.80 6.70
CA LEU A 143 -4.97 6.24 6.77
C LEU A 143 -6.25 6.64 6.05
N LEU A 144 -6.92 7.65 6.60
CA LEU A 144 -7.95 8.43 5.91
C LEU A 144 -7.42 9.82 5.63
N ILE A 145 -7.41 10.21 4.36
CA ILE A 145 -6.88 11.48 3.89
C ILE A 145 -8.02 12.23 3.19
N HIS A 146 -8.41 13.37 3.73
CA HIS A 146 -9.30 14.30 3.06
C HIS A 146 -8.47 15.25 2.19
N ALA A 147 -8.57 15.10 0.88
CA ALA A 147 -7.86 15.93 -0.10
C ALA A 147 -8.82 16.92 -0.79
N ARG A 148 -8.41 18.19 -0.85
CA ARG A 148 -9.09 19.28 -1.55
C ARG A 148 -8.36 19.68 -2.83
N GLY A 149 -7.17 19.14 -3.03
CA GLY A 149 -6.29 19.31 -4.17
C GLY A 149 -5.09 18.38 -4.06
N HIS A 150 -4.25 18.31 -5.09
CA HIS A 150 -3.08 17.43 -5.11
C HIS A 150 -2.12 17.66 -3.93
N PHE A 151 -1.97 18.91 -3.50
CA PHE A 151 -1.06 19.32 -2.43
C PHE A 151 -1.78 19.96 -1.24
N ASP A 152 -3.13 19.93 -1.24
CA ASP A 152 -3.98 20.44 -0.17
C ASP A 152 -4.81 19.30 0.41
N TYR A 153 -4.28 18.65 1.45
CA TYR A 153 -4.91 17.52 2.10
C TYR A 153 -4.67 17.50 3.61
N LYS A 154 -5.47 16.71 4.30
CA LYS A 154 -5.36 16.50 5.74
C LYS A 154 -5.58 15.02 6.07
N ILE A 155 -4.69 14.43 6.86
CA ILE A 155 -4.92 13.14 7.49
C ILE A 155 -5.96 13.33 8.59
N ILE A 156 -7.15 12.73 8.44
CA ILE A 156 -8.27 12.85 9.37
C ILE A 156 -8.46 11.60 10.23
N GLY A 157 -7.81 10.50 9.87
CA GLY A 157 -7.81 9.24 10.62
C GLY A 157 -6.58 8.41 10.30
N ARG A 158 -6.11 7.66 11.31
CA ARG A 158 -4.99 6.70 11.15
C ARG A 158 -5.18 5.53 12.10
N SER A 159 -4.53 4.40 11.82
CA SER A 159 -4.41 3.36 12.83
C SER A 159 -3.58 3.86 14.00
N VAL A 160 -4.03 3.59 15.22
CA VAL A 160 -3.32 3.96 16.45
C VAL A 160 -2.42 2.85 16.98
N ASP A 161 -2.47 1.69 16.33
CA ASP A 161 -1.66 0.51 16.61
C ASP A 161 -1.30 -0.21 15.30
N ASP A 162 -1.48 -1.52 15.18
CA ASP A 162 -1.19 -2.25 13.93
C ASP A 162 -2.00 -1.67 12.74
N ALA A 163 -1.40 -1.61 11.56
CA ALA A 163 -2.13 -1.33 10.32
C ALA A 163 -3.03 -2.52 9.94
N ALA A 164 -4.06 -2.29 9.11
CA ALA A 164 -4.96 -3.36 8.67
C ALA A 164 -4.22 -4.46 7.90
N GLY A 165 -3.34 -4.10 6.95
CA GLY A 165 -2.53 -5.04 6.19
C GLY A 165 -1.59 -5.85 7.08
N GLU A 166 -0.88 -5.18 7.98
CA GLU A 166 0.00 -5.81 8.95
C GLU A 166 -0.75 -6.79 9.88
N CYS A 167 -1.98 -6.43 10.30
CA CYS A 167 -2.82 -7.31 11.10
C CYS A 167 -3.22 -8.57 10.32
N VAL A 168 -3.60 -8.43 9.04
CA VAL A 168 -3.95 -9.53 8.14
C VAL A 168 -2.75 -10.46 7.95
N ASP A 169 -1.58 -9.92 7.67
CA ASP A 169 -0.35 -10.69 7.50
C ASP A 169 0.04 -11.46 8.76
N LYS A 170 0.00 -10.79 9.93
CA LYS A 170 0.31 -11.41 11.22
C LYS A 170 -0.66 -12.56 11.55
N VAL A 171 -1.95 -12.39 11.23
CA VAL A 171 -2.95 -13.44 11.45
C VAL A 171 -2.72 -14.62 10.50
N ALA A 172 -2.54 -14.37 9.20
CA ALA A 172 -2.23 -15.45 8.26
C ALA A 172 -0.99 -16.25 8.70
N LYS A 173 0.07 -15.57 9.14
CA LYS A 173 1.27 -16.19 9.68
C LYS A 173 0.99 -17.02 10.94
N MET A 174 0.11 -16.57 11.85
CA MET A 174 -0.31 -17.37 13.03
C MET A 174 -0.91 -18.73 12.64
N PHE A 175 -1.57 -18.80 11.48
CA PHE A 175 -2.15 -20.03 10.93
C PHE A 175 -1.20 -20.80 10.01
N GLY A 176 0.07 -20.41 9.95
CA GLY A 176 1.12 -21.16 9.23
C GLY A 176 1.22 -20.81 7.75
N HIS A 177 0.50 -19.77 7.29
CA HIS A 177 0.60 -19.30 5.92
C HIS A 177 1.81 -18.40 5.71
N SER A 178 2.37 -18.47 4.50
CA SER A 178 3.44 -17.57 4.08
C SER A 178 2.91 -16.15 3.86
N MET A 179 3.80 -15.18 3.91
CA MET A 179 3.47 -13.78 3.59
C MET A 179 3.61 -13.56 2.07
N PRO A 180 2.89 -12.60 1.46
CA PRO A 180 1.85 -11.80 2.11
C PRO A 180 0.60 -12.62 2.43
N GLY A 181 0.01 -12.41 3.60
CA GLY A 181 -1.16 -13.14 4.06
C GLY A 181 -2.47 -12.72 3.39
N GLY A 182 -2.50 -11.51 2.83
CA GLY A 182 -3.69 -10.96 2.19
C GLY A 182 -4.38 -11.90 1.18
N PRO A 183 -3.67 -12.48 0.21
CA PRO A 183 -4.26 -13.38 -0.78
C PRO A 183 -4.92 -14.64 -0.19
N VAL A 184 -4.35 -15.21 0.88
CA VAL A 184 -4.91 -16.40 1.55
C VAL A 184 -6.19 -16.03 2.29
N VAL A 185 -6.15 -14.95 3.05
CA VAL A 185 -7.30 -14.45 3.82
C VAL A 185 -8.44 -14.01 2.91
N ASP A 186 -8.12 -13.35 1.78
CA ASP A 186 -9.12 -12.96 0.78
C ASP A 186 -9.79 -14.19 0.14
N ARG A 187 -9.02 -15.23 -0.19
CA ARG A 187 -9.56 -16.50 -0.71
C ARG A 187 -10.51 -17.14 0.29
N ALA A 188 -10.10 -17.26 1.56
CA ALA A 188 -10.96 -17.79 2.61
C ALA A 188 -12.27 -16.99 2.72
N ALA A 189 -12.19 -15.66 2.70
CA ALA A 189 -13.36 -14.79 2.76
C ALA A 189 -14.27 -14.85 1.52
N MET A 190 -13.76 -15.29 0.38
CA MET A 190 -14.57 -15.53 -0.83
C MET A 190 -15.24 -16.91 -0.82
N GLU A 191 -14.66 -17.90 -0.14
CA GLU A 191 -15.15 -19.28 -0.11
C GLU A 191 -16.09 -19.54 1.08
N PHE A 192 -15.89 -18.85 2.20
CA PHE A 192 -16.63 -19.09 3.44
C PHE A 192 -17.44 -17.86 3.88
N PRO A 193 -18.56 -18.07 4.60
CA PRO A 193 -19.29 -16.98 5.27
C PRO A 193 -18.40 -16.25 6.27
N GLY A 194 -18.54 -14.93 6.34
CA GLY A 194 -17.76 -14.09 7.25
C GLY A 194 -18.42 -13.85 8.61
N ASP A 195 -19.44 -14.61 8.99
CA ASP A 195 -20.29 -14.41 10.17
C ASP A 195 -20.37 -15.65 11.10
N GLU A 196 -19.56 -16.69 10.82
CA GLU A 196 -19.55 -17.90 11.61
C GLU A 196 -18.93 -17.69 13.02
N TYR A 197 -17.94 -16.80 13.10
CA TYR A 197 -17.28 -16.43 14.37
C TYR A 197 -17.39 -14.94 14.61
N ASP A 198 -17.78 -14.54 15.83
CA ASP A 198 -17.84 -13.15 16.21
C ASP A 198 -16.50 -12.63 16.76
N PHE A 199 -15.75 -11.93 15.92
CA PHE A 199 -14.52 -11.26 16.30
C PHE A 199 -14.80 -9.77 16.60
N PRO A 200 -13.97 -9.12 17.45
CA PRO A 200 -14.18 -7.72 17.81
C PRO A 200 -14.02 -6.78 16.61
N ARG A 201 -14.74 -5.65 16.64
CA ARG A 201 -14.61 -4.53 15.72
C ARG A 201 -14.08 -3.31 16.50
N PRO A 202 -12.74 -3.22 16.70
CA PRO A 202 -12.18 -2.20 17.58
C PRO A 202 -12.54 -0.79 17.12
N MET A 203 -12.81 0.09 18.05
CA MET A 203 -13.11 1.51 17.81
C MET A 203 -14.30 1.80 16.88
N LEU A 204 -15.10 0.80 16.49
CA LEU A 204 -16.19 0.96 15.51
C LEU A 204 -17.11 2.14 15.85
N HIS A 205 -17.55 2.26 17.10
CA HIS A 205 -18.50 3.28 17.56
C HIS A 205 -17.85 4.56 18.12
N LYS A 206 -16.53 4.70 18.07
CA LYS A 206 -15.87 5.95 18.47
C LYS A 206 -16.07 7.01 17.40
N LYS A 207 -16.39 8.25 17.80
CA LYS A 207 -16.60 9.38 16.89
C LYS A 207 -15.36 9.76 16.07
N ALA A 208 -14.17 9.51 16.59
CA ALA A 208 -12.91 9.72 15.84
C ALA A 208 -12.77 8.74 14.67
N HIS A 209 -12.19 9.20 13.57
CA HIS A 209 -11.99 8.40 12.36
C HIS A 209 -10.76 7.47 12.42
N ASN A 210 -10.11 7.37 13.58
CA ASN A 210 -8.99 6.47 13.78
C ASN A 210 -9.40 5.01 13.79
N PHE A 211 -8.45 4.14 13.40
CA PHE A 211 -8.57 2.69 13.40
C PHE A 211 -7.76 2.05 14.53
N SER A 212 -8.03 0.78 14.81
CA SER A 212 -7.24 -0.07 15.69
C SER A 212 -7.46 -1.53 15.28
N PHE A 213 -6.39 -2.31 15.17
CA PHE A 213 -6.44 -3.71 14.76
C PHE A 213 -5.69 -4.65 15.70
N SER A 214 -4.88 -4.15 16.64
CA SER A 214 -4.11 -4.99 17.58
C SER A 214 -4.99 -5.86 18.48
N GLY A 215 -6.17 -5.35 18.86
CA GLY A 215 -7.17 -6.11 19.64
C GLY A 215 -7.74 -7.30 18.87
N LEU A 216 -7.89 -7.17 17.56
CA LEU A 216 -8.36 -8.24 16.68
C LEU A 216 -7.32 -9.35 16.56
N LYS A 217 -6.03 -9.00 16.39
CA LYS A 217 -4.91 -9.94 16.40
C LYS A 217 -4.88 -10.75 17.72
N THR A 218 -5.05 -10.06 18.85
CA THR A 218 -5.08 -10.72 20.17
C THR A 218 -6.27 -11.67 20.31
N ALA A 219 -7.43 -11.32 19.77
CA ALA A 219 -8.61 -12.20 19.77
C ALA A 219 -8.34 -13.47 18.94
N MET A 220 -7.69 -13.34 17.76
CA MET A 220 -7.30 -14.46 16.93
C MET A 220 -6.30 -15.41 17.62
N LEU A 221 -5.31 -14.86 18.31
CA LEU A 221 -4.35 -15.65 19.08
C LEU A 221 -5.06 -16.50 20.15
N ARG A 222 -5.93 -15.85 20.94
CA ARG A 222 -6.73 -16.56 21.98
C ARG A 222 -7.65 -17.61 21.39
N PHE A 223 -8.24 -17.35 20.23
CA PHE A 223 -9.08 -18.32 19.53
C PHE A 223 -8.25 -19.54 19.15
N LYS A 224 -7.09 -19.37 18.54
CA LYS A 224 -6.18 -20.44 18.15
C LYS A 224 -5.74 -21.28 19.36
N GLU A 225 -5.31 -20.65 20.45
CA GLU A 225 -4.90 -21.33 21.69
C GLU A 225 -6.03 -22.21 22.27
N LYS A 226 -7.26 -21.68 22.28
CA LYS A 226 -8.43 -22.41 22.75
C LYS A 226 -8.75 -23.62 21.85
N SER A 227 -8.68 -23.47 20.54
CA SER A 227 -8.94 -24.55 19.57
C SER A 227 -7.91 -25.67 19.69
N GLN A 228 -6.63 -25.33 19.85
CA GLN A 228 -5.55 -26.32 20.04
C GLN A 228 -5.68 -27.11 21.35
N SER A 229 -6.20 -26.48 22.40
CA SER A 229 -6.42 -27.19 23.69
C SER A 229 -7.60 -28.17 23.65
N THR A 230 -8.46 -28.09 22.64
CA THR A 230 -9.64 -28.96 22.47
C THR A 230 -9.45 -30.06 21.43
N SER A 231 -8.44 -29.97 20.55
CA SER A 231 -8.20 -30.91 19.45
C SER A 231 -6.92 -31.74 19.71
N SER A 232 -7.07 -33.05 19.82
CA SER A 232 -5.96 -34.02 20.02
C SER A 232 -5.42 -34.63 18.71
N SER A 233 -5.70 -34.02 17.54
CA SER A 233 -5.31 -34.55 16.24
C SER A 233 -4.21 -33.74 15.58
N SER A 234 -3.16 -34.43 15.11
CA SER A 234 -2.12 -33.90 14.23
C SER A 234 -2.73 -33.60 12.84
N PHE A 235 -2.64 -32.37 12.41
CA PHE A 235 -3.19 -31.91 11.14
C PHE A 235 -2.34 -32.33 9.94
N ASP A 236 -2.95 -32.92 8.92
CA ASP A 236 -2.38 -33.13 7.61
C ASP A 236 -2.58 -31.84 6.76
N SER A 237 -1.54 -31.42 6.06
CA SER A 237 -1.40 -30.12 5.41
C SER A 237 -2.40 -29.81 4.25
N LEU A 238 -3.23 -30.76 3.84
CA LEU A 238 -4.20 -30.60 2.74
C LEU A 238 -5.58 -30.10 3.17
N ASP A 239 -5.93 -30.18 4.45
CA ASP A 239 -7.24 -29.77 4.98
C ASP A 239 -7.23 -28.45 5.75
N LEU A 240 -6.08 -27.77 5.89
CA LEU A 240 -5.94 -26.54 6.68
C LEU A 240 -6.92 -25.43 6.26
N LEU A 241 -7.13 -25.24 4.96
CA LEU A 241 -8.09 -24.22 4.48
C LEU A 241 -9.55 -24.57 4.80
N GLN A 242 -9.91 -25.85 4.89
CA GLN A 242 -11.28 -26.27 5.22
C GLN A 242 -11.61 -26.02 6.70
N GLU A 243 -10.64 -26.18 7.59
CA GLU A 243 -10.83 -25.97 9.04
C GLU A 243 -10.62 -24.51 9.46
N GLU A 244 -9.66 -23.82 8.85
CA GLU A 244 -9.29 -22.45 9.18
C GLU A 244 -10.05 -21.39 8.33
N GLY A 245 -10.57 -21.79 7.18
CA GLY A 245 -11.25 -20.90 6.23
C GLY A 245 -12.38 -20.08 6.84
N PRO A 246 -13.35 -20.70 7.58
CA PRO A 246 -14.42 -19.95 8.23
C PRO A 246 -13.91 -18.95 9.26
N VAL A 247 -12.84 -19.30 9.98
CA VAL A 247 -12.20 -18.44 10.99
C VAL A 247 -11.53 -17.23 10.32
N LEU A 248 -10.73 -17.48 9.28
CA LEU A 248 -10.06 -16.42 8.51
C LEU A 248 -11.07 -15.53 7.79
N ALA A 249 -12.16 -16.10 7.26
CA ALA A 249 -13.25 -15.35 6.64
C ALA A 249 -13.93 -14.41 7.64
N SER A 250 -14.27 -14.90 8.84
CA SER A 250 -14.92 -14.12 9.89
C SER A 250 -13.99 -13.05 10.46
N PHE A 251 -12.70 -13.37 10.60
CA PHE A 251 -11.67 -12.38 10.95
C PHE A 251 -11.62 -11.26 9.91
N PHE A 252 -11.50 -11.60 8.63
CA PHE A 252 -11.37 -10.59 7.57
C PHE A 252 -12.64 -9.76 7.42
N GLN A 253 -13.82 -10.35 7.61
CA GLN A 253 -15.08 -9.59 7.66
C GLN A 253 -15.03 -8.52 8.76
N SER A 254 -14.46 -8.84 9.94
CA SER A 254 -14.32 -7.84 11.02
C SER A 254 -13.38 -6.69 10.66
N VAL A 255 -12.30 -6.96 9.90
CA VAL A 255 -11.42 -5.91 9.36
C VAL A 255 -12.19 -5.03 8.36
N ILE A 256 -12.90 -5.66 7.42
CA ILE A 256 -13.69 -4.96 6.38
C ILE A 256 -14.76 -4.09 7.02
N ASP A 257 -15.49 -4.58 8.01
CA ASP A 257 -16.53 -3.83 8.72
C ASP A 257 -15.99 -2.55 9.35
N VAL A 258 -14.81 -2.61 9.99
CA VAL A 258 -14.14 -1.44 10.56
C VAL A 258 -13.73 -0.44 9.47
N LEU A 259 -13.12 -0.93 8.39
CA LEU A 259 -12.68 -0.08 7.27
C LEU A 259 -13.86 0.64 6.62
N ILE A 260 -14.93 -0.09 6.27
CA ILE A 260 -16.15 0.47 5.68
C ILE A 260 -16.77 1.51 6.60
N HIS A 261 -17.07 1.11 7.84
CA HIS A 261 -17.77 1.99 8.78
C HIS A 261 -17.02 3.32 8.97
N LYS A 262 -15.70 3.27 9.18
CA LYS A 262 -14.89 4.47 9.40
C LYS A 262 -14.78 5.33 8.16
N THR A 263 -14.60 4.72 6.99
CA THR A 263 -14.44 5.44 5.72
C THR A 263 -15.73 6.16 5.34
N PHE A 264 -16.87 5.46 5.33
CA PHE A 264 -18.13 6.07 4.93
C PHE A 264 -18.66 7.06 5.95
N ASN A 265 -18.42 6.86 7.25
CA ASN A 265 -18.76 7.86 8.27
C ASN A 265 -17.87 9.13 8.13
N ALA A 266 -16.60 8.97 7.76
CA ALA A 266 -15.75 10.12 7.47
C ALA A 266 -16.25 10.86 6.23
N ALA A 267 -16.55 10.16 5.14
CA ALA A 267 -17.09 10.78 3.93
C ALA A 267 -18.38 11.57 4.23
N GLU A 268 -19.31 11.00 4.98
CA GLU A 268 -20.54 11.67 5.41
C GLU A 268 -20.27 12.90 6.30
N ALA A 269 -19.38 12.78 7.28
CA ALA A 269 -19.03 13.87 8.20
C ALA A 269 -18.40 15.08 7.50
N TYR A 270 -17.67 14.83 6.40
CA TYR A 270 -17.02 15.88 5.60
C TYR A 270 -17.80 16.26 4.32
N GLY A 271 -18.97 15.64 4.08
CA GLY A 271 -19.79 15.92 2.89
C GLY A 271 -19.13 15.51 1.58
N LEU A 272 -18.39 14.39 1.58
CA LEU A 272 -17.60 13.92 0.43
C LEU A 272 -18.35 12.83 -0.33
N ASN A 273 -18.45 13.00 -1.66
CA ASN A 273 -19.13 12.06 -2.55
C ASN A 273 -18.14 11.19 -3.37
N ASN A 274 -16.84 11.44 -3.24
CA ASN A 274 -15.81 10.67 -3.92
C ASN A 274 -14.92 9.98 -2.88
N ILE A 275 -14.74 8.68 -3.02
CA ILE A 275 -13.85 7.86 -2.18
C ILE A 275 -12.89 7.10 -3.10
N SER A 276 -11.61 7.13 -2.81
CA SER A 276 -10.65 6.21 -3.41
C SER A 276 -10.06 5.29 -2.35
N VAL A 277 -9.82 4.05 -2.73
CA VAL A 277 -9.15 3.04 -1.89
C VAL A 277 -7.89 2.60 -2.61
N SER A 278 -6.76 2.57 -1.91
CA SER A 278 -5.44 2.21 -2.44
C SER A 278 -4.59 1.48 -1.40
N GLY A 279 -3.45 0.94 -1.81
CA GLY A 279 -2.60 0.09 -0.98
C GLY A 279 -2.91 -1.40 -1.15
N GLY A 280 -2.06 -2.27 -0.62
CA GLY A 280 -2.09 -3.71 -0.88
C GLY A 280 -3.43 -4.40 -0.62
N LEU A 281 -4.14 -4.05 0.46
CA LEU A 281 -5.47 -4.60 0.75
C LEU A 281 -6.55 -4.15 -0.25
N ALA A 282 -6.35 -3.05 -1.00
CA ALA A 282 -7.27 -2.65 -2.07
C ALA A 282 -7.30 -3.66 -3.24
N ALA A 283 -6.35 -4.59 -3.33
CA ALA A 283 -6.37 -5.71 -4.26
C ALA A 283 -7.40 -6.80 -3.88
N SER A 284 -7.81 -6.87 -2.61
CA SER A 284 -8.74 -7.88 -2.10
C SER A 284 -10.11 -7.79 -2.81
N ARG A 285 -10.53 -8.92 -3.37
CA ARG A 285 -11.85 -9.03 -4.02
C ARG A 285 -13.00 -8.88 -3.03
N LYS A 286 -12.86 -9.51 -1.86
CA LYS A 286 -13.89 -9.43 -0.81
C LYS A 286 -14.09 -8.00 -0.30
N LEU A 287 -12.96 -7.28 -0.07
CA LEU A 287 -13.01 -5.88 0.33
C LEU A 287 -13.69 -5.01 -0.74
N ARG A 288 -13.32 -5.17 -2.01
CA ARG A 288 -13.93 -4.42 -3.12
C ARG A 288 -15.45 -4.62 -3.18
N LEU A 289 -15.91 -5.87 -3.19
CA LEU A 289 -17.34 -6.18 -3.20
C LEU A 289 -18.11 -5.52 -2.04
N ALA A 290 -17.53 -5.54 -0.85
CA ALA A 290 -18.16 -4.96 0.32
C ALA A 290 -18.21 -3.42 0.25
N PHE A 291 -17.14 -2.76 -0.22
CA PHE A 291 -17.11 -1.31 -0.44
C PHE A 291 -18.06 -0.89 -1.57
N GLU A 292 -18.14 -1.64 -2.67
CA GLU A 292 -19.05 -1.40 -3.79
C GLU A 292 -20.52 -1.45 -3.34
N ALA A 293 -20.87 -2.45 -2.53
CA ALA A 293 -22.22 -2.57 -1.98
C ALA A 293 -22.57 -1.37 -1.10
N GLU A 294 -21.67 -0.93 -0.23
CA GLU A 294 -21.91 0.24 0.64
C GLU A 294 -21.90 1.55 -0.15
N SER A 295 -21.02 1.68 -1.15
CA SER A 295 -20.97 2.82 -2.08
C SER A 295 -22.30 2.99 -2.82
N ALA A 296 -22.82 1.89 -3.38
CA ALA A 296 -24.13 1.89 -4.06
C ALA A 296 -25.27 2.28 -3.11
N ARG A 297 -25.25 1.78 -1.87
CA ARG A 297 -26.26 2.09 -0.83
C ARG A 297 -26.23 3.57 -0.44
N LYS A 298 -25.03 4.19 -0.40
CA LYS A 298 -24.84 5.58 0.03
C LYS A 298 -24.83 6.59 -1.13
N GLY A 299 -24.80 6.13 -2.39
CA GLY A 299 -24.72 7.00 -3.57
C GLY A 299 -23.39 7.76 -3.70
N VAL A 300 -22.28 7.12 -3.30
CA VAL A 300 -20.94 7.68 -3.31
C VAL A 300 -20.13 7.08 -4.47
N ASN A 301 -19.32 7.87 -5.16
CA ASN A 301 -18.41 7.38 -6.18
C ASN A 301 -17.20 6.69 -5.55
N LEU A 302 -16.82 5.54 -6.09
CA LEU A 302 -15.75 4.72 -5.53
C LEU A 302 -14.71 4.40 -6.60
N PHE A 303 -13.42 4.55 -6.26
CA PHE A 303 -12.30 4.36 -7.16
C PHE A 303 -11.28 3.40 -6.56
N TYR A 304 -10.79 2.46 -7.38
CA TYR A 304 -9.69 1.55 -7.06
C TYR A 304 -8.68 1.53 -8.19
N PRO A 305 -7.38 1.38 -7.89
CA PRO A 305 -6.42 1.03 -8.92
C PRO A 305 -6.60 -0.44 -9.34
N PRO A 306 -6.09 -0.85 -10.52
CA PRO A 306 -6.04 -2.25 -10.88
C PRO A 306 -5.15 -3.03 -9.89
N PRO A 307 -5.39 -4.34 -9.69
CA PRO A 307 -4.69 -5.11 -8.67
C PRO A 307 -3.15 -5.03 -8.73
N ASN A 308 -2.59 -4.96 -9.92
CA ASN A 308 -1.14 -4.84 -10.15
C ASN A 308 -0.54 -3.48 -9.77
N LEU A 309 -1.35 -2.46 -9.51
CA LEU A 309 -0.93 -1.15 -9.03
C LEU A 309 -1.34 -0.89 -7.56
N CYS A 310 -1.93 -1.88 -6.87
CA CYS A 310 -2.31 -1.73 -5.46
C CYS A 310 -1.11 -1.84 -4.50
N THR A 311 -0.15 -2.71 -4.81
CA THR A 311 1.07 -2.89 -4.01
C THR A 311 2.08 -1.78 -4.30
N ASP A 312 3.15 -1.72 -3.50
CA ASP A 312 4.22 -0.74 -3.66
C ASP A 312 4.81 -0.81 -5.06
N ASN A 313 4.88 0.34 -5.73
CA ASN A 313 5.39 0.46 -7.09
C ASN A 313 5.86 1.88 -7.39
N ALA A 314 6.85 2.00 -8.26
CA ALA A 314 7.41 3.31 -8.62
C ALA A 314 6.49 4.10 -9.58
N ALA A 315 5.52 3.48 -10.24
CA ALA A 315 4.61 4.20 -11.13
C ALA A 315 3.72 5.19 -10.36
N MET A 316 3.22 4.83 -9.16
CA MET A 316 2.46 5.74 -8.30
C MET A 316 3.32 6.91 -7.81
N VAL A 317 4.61 6.65 -7.50
CA VAL A 317 5.58 7.66 -7.09
C VAL A 317 5.85 8.64 -8.23
N THR A 318 6.09 8.11 -9.44
CA THR A 318 6.35 8.92 -10.64
C THR A 318 5.11 9.73 -11.04
N CYS A 319 3.89 9.16 -10.85
CA CYS A 319 2.63 9.86 -11.11
C CYS A 319 2.44 11.07 -10.18
N LEU A 320 2.64 10.92 -8.87
CA LEU A 320 2.61 12.06 -7.93
C LEU A 320 3.71 13.08 -8.27
N ALA A 321 4.92 12.61 -8.59
CA ALA A 321 6.02 13.48 -8.98
C ALA A 321 5.72 14.26 -10.28
N ALA A 322 4.99 13.68 -11.24
CA ALA A 322 4.57 14.39 -12.45
C ALA A 322 3.69 15.62 -12.15
N HIS A 323 2.80 15.52 -11.15
CA HIS A 323 2.01 16.68 -10.69
C HIS A 323 2.88 17.72 -10.00
N ARG A 324 3.89 17.30 -9.22
CA ARG A 324 4.88 18.22 -8.62
C ARG A 324 5.75 18.89 -9.69
N TYR A 325 6.13 18.14 -10.72
CA TYR A 325 6.91 18.65 -11.85
C TYR A 325 6.16 19.75 -12.60
N GLU A 326 4.88 19.55 -12.91
CA GLU A 326 4.04 20.57 -13.56
C GLU A 326 3.82 21.82 -12.68
N ALA A 327 3.84 21.64 -11.36
CA ALA A 327 3.75 22.73 -10.39
C ALA A 327 5.12 23.37 -10.07
N GLU A 328 6.19 22.95 -10.73
CA GLU A 328 7.58 23.40 -10.50
C GLU A 328 8.05 23.22 -9.04
N LEU A 329 7.54 22.19 -8.35
CA LEU A 329 7.89 21.85 -6.98
C LEU A 329 9.06 20.86 -6.96
N PHE A 330 10.27 21.38 -7.07
CA PHE A 330 11.50 20.61 -7.11
C PHE A 330 12.23 20.65 -5.78
N ASP A 331 12.99 19.60 -5.53
CA ASP A 331 13.90 19.50 -4.39
C ASP A 331 15.35 19.67 -4.87
N ASP A 332 16.22 20.09 -3.97
CA ASP A 332 17.65 20.17 -4.22
C ASP A 332 18.39 18.92 -3.71
N LEU A 333 19.71 18.88 -3.90
CA LEU A 333 20.54 17.76 -3.48
C LEU A 333 20.70 17.65 -1.95
N THR A 334 20.15 18.57 -1.15
CA THR A 334 20.08 18.47 0.31
C THR A 334 18.89 17.67 0.80
N LEU A 335 17.93 17.30 -0.09
CA LEU A 335 16.81 16.41 0.24
C LEU A 335 17.27 15.24 1.09
N ASP A 336 16.58 14.93 2.19
CA ASP A 336 16.96 13.85 3.11
C ASP A 336 15.86 12.79 3.22
N ALA A 337 16.21 11.65 3.80
CA ALA A 337 15.30 10.54 4.04
C ALA A 337 14.80 10.53 5.48
N PHE A 338 13.52 10.20 5.68
CA PHE A 338 12.90 10.14 7.01
C PHE A 338 12.13 8.83 7.18
N ALA A 339 12.39 8.13 8.30
CA ALA A 339 11.77 6.83 8.55
C ALA A 339 10.27 6.93 8.86
N ASN A 340 9.80 8.04 9.43
CA ASN A 340 8.44 8.20 9.92
C ASN A 340 7.67 9.31 9.19
N LEU A 341 6.34 9.19 9.17
CA LEU A 341 5.44 10.31 8.87
C LEU A 341 5.51 11.31 10.04
N ASN A 342 5.98 12.52 9.79
CA ASN A 342 5.95 13.61 10.77
C ASN A 342 4.54 14.15 10.97
#